data_b23769023f7c01330700088b5db2fb7c
#
_entry.id   b23769023f7c01330700088b5db2fb7c
#
_cell.length_a   1.000
_cell.length_b   1.000
_cell.length_c   1.000
_cell.angle_alpha   90.00
_cell.angle_beta   90.00
_cell.angle_gamma   90.00
#
_symmetry.space_group_name_H-M   'P 1'
#
loop_
_entity.id
_entity.type
_entity.pdbx_description
1 polymer ?
#
loop_
_entity_poly.entity_id
_entity_poly.type
_entity_poly.pdbx_seq_one_letter_code
_entity_poly.pdbx_strand_id
1 'polypeptide(L)'
;VRVLVTGTQGYLGCLVAPMLLAEGHDVVGLDTGYYRSGWLCPGRLAGSPDHAEPPTLIRDIRDVTLEDLRGFDAVVHMAELSNDPIGDLIGDVTFEVNHRGSVQLAALAKRAGVRRFVYMSSCSVYGIADGTVDETSPINPMTPYATCKALVERDLSAMADDDFSPTFLRNATAFGASPRMRFDIVLNNLAGLAWTDHRIAMTSDGTPWRPLVHALDIAQAIRCALHAERQTVHRLVVNVGTDENNLTVREIAEAVSAEFPGCELTFGPPDPDNRSYRVAFGKIHEVFGDFRANWSVAAGAAQLHRLFDAIEMDPETFHGRGHTRLKQIQYLLKTGQVDKRLFWTEV
;
A
#
# COMPACT_ATOMS: atom_id res chain seq x y z
N VAL A 1 -13.54 19.35 -0.47
CA VAL A 1 -13.34 18.62 -1.73
C VAL A 1 -14.01 17.27 -1.59
N ARG A 2 -14.75 16.82 -2.62
CA ARG A 2 -15.37 15.50 -2.64
C ARG A 2 -14.42 14.48 -3.26
N VAL A 3 -14.01 13.47 -2.47
CA VAL A 3 -12.94 12.54 -2.83
C VAL A 3 -13.48 11.11 -2.86
N LEU A 4 -13.29 10.42 -3.99
CA LEU A 4 -13.47 8.98 -4.05
C LEU A 4 -12.15 8.30 -3.64
N VAL A 5 -12.19 7.44 -2.64
CA VAL A 5 -11.04 6.64 -2.20
C VAL A 5 -11.32 5.18 -2.55
N THR A 6 -10.54 4.59 -3.46
CA THR A 6 -10.68 3.16 -3.76
C THR A 6 -9.76 2.34 -2.87
N GLY A 7 -10.21 1.16 -2.43
CA GLY A 7 -9.48 0.34 -1.47
C GLY A 7 -9.61 0.81 -0.03
N THR A 8 -10.72 1.47 0.33
CA THR A 8 -10.97 2.01 1.67
C THR A 8 -10.95 0.98 2.77
N GLN A 9 -11.32 -0.26 2.49
CA GLN A 9 -11.29 -1.37 3.45
C GLN A 9 -9.96 -2.15 3.41
N GLY A 10 -8.93 -1.59 2.78
CA GLY A 10 -7.57 -2.12 2.75
C GLY A 10 -6.68 -1.56 3.85
N TYR A 11 -5.42 -2.00 3.87
CA TYR A 11 -4.40 -1.62 4.86
C TYR A 11 -4.15 -0.10 4.91
N LEU A 12 -3.97 0.56 3.77
CA LEU A 12 -3.79 2.01 3.70
C LEU A 12 -5.13 2.75 3.77
N GLY A 13 -6.19 2.19 3.17
CA GLY A 13 -7.49 2.84 3.08
C GLY A 13 -8.10 3.16 4.44
N CYS A 14 -7.93 2.25 5.42
CA CYS A 14 -8.39 2.44 6.81
C CYS A 14 -7.65 3.54 7.58
N LEU A 15 -6.54 4.07 7.04
CA LEU A 15 -5.80 5.20 7.61
C LEU A 15 -6.08 6.49 6.82
N VAL A 16 -6.09 6.38 5.49
CA VAL A 16 -6.27 7.52 4.57
C VAL A 16 -7.67 8.10 4.65
N ALA A 17 -8.72 7.26 4.59
CA ALA A 17 -10.08 7.75 4.56
C ALA A 17 -10.48 8.51 5.85
N PRO A 18 -10.21 8.01 7.08
CA PRO A 18 -10.45 8.77 8.31
C PRO A 18 -9.64 10.06 8.40
N MET A 19 -8.39 10.06 7.93
CA MET A 19 -7.56 11.27 7.88
C MET A 19 -8.20 12.36 7.00
N LEU A 20 -8.63 12.01 5.80
CA LEU A 20 -9.27 12.95 4.90
C LEU A 20 -10.62 13.46 5.44
N LEU A 21 -11.41 12.60 6.10
CA LEU A 21 -12.63 13.01 6.80
C LEU A 21 -12.35 14.01 7.93
N ALA A 22 -11.28 13.75 8.73
CA ALA A 22 -10.87 14.65 9.81
C ALA A 22 -10.43 16.03 9.31
N GLU A 23 -9.94 16.12 8.09
CA GLU A 23 -9.58 17.36 7.40
C GLU A 23 -10.78 18.05 6.72
N GLY A 24 -12.00 17.52 6.87
CA GLY A 24 -13.23 18.10 6.35
C GLY A 24 -13.51 17.82 4.89
N HIS A 25 -12.88 16.79 4.29
CA HIS A 25 -13.24 16.32 2.97
C HIS A 25 -14.56 15.51 3.02
N ASP A 26 -15.35 15.57 1.94
CA ASP A 26 -16.46 14.64 1.70
C ASP A 26 -15.89 13.37 1.05
N VAL A 27 -15.74 12.30 1.84
CA VAL A 27 -15.08 11.06 1.39
C VAL A 27 -16.11 9.97 1.14
N VAL A 28 -16.04 9.36 -0.03
CA VAL A 28 -16.76 8.14 -0.37
C VAL A 28 -15.76 7.04 -0.68
N GLY A 29 -15.99 5.87 -0.12
CA GLY A 29 -15.18 4.67 -0.38
C GLY A 29 -15.66 3.87 -1.58
N LEU A 30 -14.75 3.12 -2.18
CA LEU A 30 -15.05 2.03 -3.11
C LEU A 30 -14.14 0.86 -2.81
N ASP A 31 -14.70 -0.32 -2.56
CA ASP A 31 -13.94 -1.52 -2.21
C ASP A 31 -14.71 -2.79 -2.59
N THR A 32 -14.01 -3.86 -2.90
CA THR A 32 -14.63 -5.17 -3.13
C THR A 32 -15.05 -5.88 -1.85
N GLY A 33 -14.50 -5.49 -0.70
CA GLY A 33 -14.77 -6.12 0.59
C GLY A 33 -14.09 -7.46 0.81
N TYR A 34 -13.12 -7.88 0.00
CA TYR A 34 -12.45 -9.19 0.16
C TYR A 34 -11.84 -9.38 1.55
N TYR A 35 -11.39 -8.29 2.17
CA TYR A 35 -10.67 -8.32 3.46
C TYR A 35 -11.49 -7.78 4.64
N ARG A 36 -12.80 -7.56 4.45
CA ARG A 36 -13.67 -6.93 5.48
C ARG A 36 -13.70 -7.69 6.82
N SER A 37 -13.43 -8.99 6.84
CA SER A 37 -13.37 -9.79 8.06
C SER A 37 -12.08 -9.61 8.88
N GLY A 38 -11.04 -8.96 8.33
CA GLY A 38 -9.74 -8.80 8.97
C GLY A 38 -9.59 -7.46 9.71
N TRP A 39 -10.48 -7.13 10.64
CA TRP A 39 -10.36 -5.94 11.50
C TRP A 39 -9.60 -6.28 12.77
N LEU A 40 -8.42 -5.68 12.97
CA LEU A 40 -7.54 -5.99 14.08
C LEU A 40 -7.76 -5.09 15.29
N CYS A 41 -7.90 -3.78 15.07
CA CYS A 41 -7.90 -2.80 16.16
C CYS A 41 -8.68 -1.53 15.78
N PRO A 42 -9.13 -0.73 16.75
CA PRO A 42 -9.63 0.61 16.52
C PRO A 42 -8.57 1.51 15.87
N GLY A 43 -9.01 2.47 15.02
CA GLY A 43 -8.11 3.37 14.28
C GLY A 43 -7.14 4.13 15.17
N ARG A 44 -7.57 4.60 16.37
CA ARG A 44 -6.71 5.30 17.32
C ARG A 44 -5.47 4.52 17.76
N LEU A 45 -5.56 3.19 17.85
CA LEU A 45 -4.41 2.36 18.20
C LEU A 45 -3.39 2.25 17.05
N ALA A 46 -3.84 2.49 15.83
CA ALA A 46 -2.98 2.58 14.65
C ALA A 46 -2.50 4.02 14.36
N GLY A 47 -2.85 4.99 15.19
CA GLY A 47 -2.51 6.41 14.99
C GLY A 47 -3.40 7.13 13.98
N SER A 48 -4.52 6.54 13.60
CA SER A 48 -5.55 7.17 12.77
C SER A 48 -6.54 7.97 13.61
N PRO A 49 -7.12 9.08 13.10
CA PRO A 49 -8.23 9.75 13.76
C PRO A 49 -9.40 8.81 14.02
N ASP A 50 -10.09 9.00 15.15
CA ASP A 50 -11.36 8.33 15.44
C ASP A 50 -12.47 8.99 14.59
N HIS A 51 -12.61 8.58 13.35
CA HIS A 51 -13.72 8.95 12.48
C HIS A 51 -14.53 7.72 12.08
N ALA A 52 -15.81 7.95 11.82
CA ALA A 52 -16.64 6.93 11.20
C ALA A 52 -16.07 6.50 9.84
N GLU A 53 -16.26 5.23 9.48
CA GLU A 53 -15.94 4.79 8.13
C GLU A 53 -16.74 5.60 7.10
N PRO A 54 -16.14 6.00 5.96
CA PRO A 54 -16.88 6.68 4.91
C PRO A 54 -17.95 5.77 4.32
N PRO A 55 -19.06 6.31 3.80
CA PRO A 55 -19.97 5.56 2.95
C PRO A 55 -19.16 4.86 1.86
N THR A 56 -19.27 3.53 1.76
CA THR A 56 -18.45 2.76 0.84
C THR A 56 -19.31 1.96 -0.15
N LEU A 57 -19.10 2.19 -1.44
CA LEU A 57 -19.64 1.38 -2.51
C LEU A 57 -18.91 0.04 -2.53
N ILE A 58 -19.61 -1.06 -2.24
CA ILE A 58 -19.07 -2.40 -2.37
C ILE A 58 -19.14 -2.79 -3.85
N ARG A 59 -18.02 -2.62 -4.55
CA ARG A 59 -17.93 -2.81 -6.00
C ARG A 59 -16.49 -3.08 -6.43
N ASP A 60 -16.35 -3.88 -7.49
CA ASP A 60 -15.06 -4.05 -8.18
C ASP A 60 -14.77 -2.83 -9.05
N ILE A 61 -13.52 -2.40 -9.13
CA ILE A 61 -13.11 -1.26 -9.97
C ILE A 61 -13.37 -1.52 -11.47
N ARG A 62 -13.46 -2.79 -11.88
CA ARG A 62 -13.75 -3.21 -13.25
C ARG A 62 -15.23 -3.00 -13.64
N ASP A 63 -16.13 -2.90 -12.63
CA ASP A 63 -17.58 -2.71 -12.80
C ASP A 63 -18.03 -1.26 -12.52
N VAL A 64 -17.09 -0.35 -12.29
CA VAL A 64 -17.39 1.07 -12.06
C VAL A 64 -17.98 1.68 -13.33
N THR A 65 -19.03 2.46 -13.15
CA THR A 65 -19.71 3.18 -14.22
C THR A 65 -19.41 4.68 -14.16
N LEU A 66 -19.76 5.39 -15.24
CA LEU A 66 -19.62 6.84 -15.28
C LEU A 66 -20.46 7.53 -14.18
N GLU A 67 -21.63 6.98 -13.86
CA GLU A 67 -22.55 7.53 -12.84
C GLU A 67 -21.94 7.44 -11.45
N ASP A 68 -21.20 6.36 -11.15
CA ASP A 68 -20.51 6.18 -9.86
C ASP A 68 -19.43 7.24 -9.61
N LEU A 69 -18.98 7.94 -10.65
CA LEU A 69 -17.87 8.90 -10.58
C LEU A 69 -18.32 10.37 -10.69
N ARG A 70 -19.61 10.62 -10.89
CA ARG A 70 -20.12 11.99 -11.03
C ARG A 70 -20.02 12.77 -9.71
N GLY A 71 -19.61 14.02 -9.84
CA GLY A 71 -19.57 14.98 -8.74
C GLY A 71 -18.38 14.78 -7.79
N PHE A 72 -17.41 13.94 -8.11
CA PHE A 72 -16.13 13.89 -7.40
C PHE A 72 -15.14 14.89 -7.99
N ASP A 73 -14.41 15.58 -7.12
CA ASP A 73 -13.34 16.49 -7.50
C ASP A 73 -12.01 15.73 -7.70
N ALA A 74 -11.81 14.68 -6.90
CA ALA A 74 -10.60 13.89 -6.88
C ALA A 74 -10.87 12.39 -6.68
N VAL A 75 -9.94 11.56 -7.18
CA VAL A 75 -9.85 10.13 -6.90
C VAL A 75 -8.50 9.83 -6.27
N VAL A 76 -8.49 9.11 -5.14
CA VAL A 76 -7.31 8.46 -4.57
C VAL A 76 -7.43 6.96 -4.85
N HIS A 77 -6.60 6.48 -5.77
CA HIS A 77 -6.69 5.11 -6.25
C HIS A 77 -5.68 4.19 -5.60
N MET A 78 -6.18 3.32 -4.69
CA MET A 78 -5.40 2.34 -3.93
C MET A 78 -5.89 0.89 -4.10
N ALA A 79 -7.05 0.68 -4.74
CA ALA A 79 -7.65 -0.65 -4.91
C ALA A 79 -6.88 -1.47 -5.94
N GLU A 80 -6.09 -2.42 -5.47
CA GLU A 80 -5.31 -3.33 -6.31
C GLU A 80 -5.02 -4.66 -5.57
N LEU A 81 -4.63 -5.67 -6.32
CA LEU A 81 -4.04 -6.90 -5.79
C LEU A 81 -2.55 -6.62 -5.52
N SER A 82 -2.21 -6.20 -4.30
CA SER A 82 -0.94 -5.61 -3.91
C SER A 82 0.02 -6.61 -3.26
N ASN A 83 0.13 -7.82 -3.80
CA ASN A 83 0.97 -8.89 -3.23
C ASN A 83 1.55 -9.73 -4.39
N ASP A 84 2.88 -9.83 -4.48
CA ASP A 84 3.55 -10.60 -5.52
C ASP A 84 3.10 -12.07 -5.56
N PRO A 85 2.95 -12.81 -4.42
CA PRO A 85 2.44 -14.16 -4.43
C PRO A 85 1.01 -14.31 -4.98
N ILE A 86 0.17 -13.29 -4.93
CA ILE A 86 -1.13 -13.30 -5.62
C ILE A 86 -0.91 -13.18 -7.13
N GLY A 87 0.03 -12.34 -7.57
CA GLY A 87 0.41 -12.22 -8.98
C GLY A 87 0.92 -13.53 -9.56
N ASP A 88 1.65 -14.31 -8.80
CA ASP A 88 2.12 -15.64 -9.20
C ASP A 88 0.97 -16.66 -9.27
N LEU A 89 -0.02 -16.55 -8.38
CA LEU A 89 -1.18 -17.45 -8.34
C LEU A 89 -2.19 -17.18 -9.47
N ILE A 90 -2.47 -15.90 -9.77
CA ILE A 90 -3.52 -15.46 -10.70
C ILE A 90 -3.05 -14.24 -11.53
N GLY A 91 -1.94 -14.39 -12.25
CA GLY A 91 -1.29 -13.30 -13.00
C GLY A 91 -2.23 -12.57 -13.95
N ASP A 92 -3.02 -13.29 -14.76
CA ASP A 92 -3.96 -12.67 -15.70
C ASP A 92 -4.99 -11.79 -15.00
N VAL A 93 -5.53 -12.22 -13.85
CA VAL A 93 -6.48 -11.44 -13.06
C VAL A 93 -5.78 -10.23 -12.43
N THR A 94 -4.51 -10.37 -12.05
CA THR A 94 -3.71 -9.24 -11.58
C THR A 94 -3.59 -8.16 -12.66
N PHE A 95 -3.34 -8.51 -13.91
CA PHE A 95 -3.35 -7.54 -15.02
C PHE A 95 -4.75 -6.97 -15.31
N GLU A 96 -5.81 -7.78 -15.19
CA GLU A 96 -7.18 -7.29 -15.35
C GLU A 96 -7.56 -6.24 -14.30
N VAL A 97 -7.25 -6.50 -13.04
CA VAL A 97 -7.57 -5.59 -11.94
C VAL A 97 -6.60 -4.40 -11.92
N ASN A 98 -5.30 -4.68 -11.77
CA ASN A 98 -4.32 -3.64 -11.45
C ASN A 98 -4.00 -2.74 -12.65
N HIS A 99 -3.99 -3.26 -13.88
CA HIS A 99 -3.71 -2.44 -15.05
C HIS A 99 -5.00 -2.01 -15.76
N ARG A 100 -5.76 -2.95 -16.34
CA ARG A 100 -6.93 -2.61 -17.17
C ARG A 100 -8.01 -1.91 -16.36
N GLY A 101 -8.30 -2.42 -15.15
CA GLY A 101 -9.28 -1.82 -14.23
C GLY A 101 -8.88 -0.40 -13.82
N SER A 102 -7.61 -0.17 -13.47
CA SER A 102 -7.11 1.17 -13.10
C SER A 102 -7.17 2.16 -14.26
N VAL A 103 -6.79 1.73 -15.47
CA VAL A 103 -6.85 2.56 -16.69
C VAL A 103 -8.31 2.89 -17.05
N GLN A 104 -9.22 1.91 -16.98
CA GLN A 104 -10.65 2.12 -17.18
C GLN A 104 -11.23 3.09 -16.16
N LEU A 105 -10.91 2.91 -14.86
CA LEU A 105 -11.35 3.82 -13.79
C LEU A 105 -10.89 5.25 -14.07
N ALA A 106 -9.62 5.44 -14.43
CA ALA A 106 -9.07 6.77 -14.75
C ALA A 106 -9.75 7.40 -15.96
N ALA A 107 -10.00 6.62 -17.02
CA ALA A 107 -10.71 7.10 -18.21
C ALA A 107 -12.16 7.51 -17.90
N LEU A 108 -12.86 6.74 -17.06
CA LEU A 108 -14.21 7.08 -16.60
C LEU A 108 -14.19 8.30 -15.69
N ALA A 109 -13.21 8.42 -14.77
CA ALA A 109 -13.04 9.57 -13.89
C ALA A 109 -12.82 10.86 -14.69
N LYS A 110 -11.94 10.83 -15.70
CA LYS A 110 -11.74 11.94 -16.62
C LYS A 110 -13.05 12.35 -17.32
N ARG A 111 -13.79 11.38 -17.88
CA ARG A 111 -15.08 11.64 -18.53
C ARG A 111 -16.15 12.16 -17.57
N ALA A 112 -16.08 11.81 -16.29
CA ALA A 112 -17.00 12.31 -15.25
C ALA A 112 -16.63 13.73 -14.78
N GLY A 113 -15.52 14.31 -15.23
CA GLY A 113 -15.04 15.63 -14.85
C GLY A 113 -14.18 15.65 -13.58
N VAL A 114 -13.70 14.51 -13.12
CA VAL A 114 -12.72 14.43 -12.03
C VAL A 114 -11.41 15.05 -12.50
N ARG A 115 -10.95 16.07 -11.77
CA ARG A 115 -9.76 16.83 -12.18
C ARG A 115 -8.45 16.30 -11.63
N ARG A 116 -8.49 15.59 -10.49
CA ARG A 116 -7.30 15.10 -9.78
C ARG A 116 -7.38 13.60 -9.58
N PHE A 117 -6.33 12.91 -9.97
CA PHE A 117 -6.25 11.46 -9.82
C PHE A 117 -4.91 11.09 -9.17
N VAL A 118 -4.93 10.74 -7.88
CA VAL A 118 -3.74 10.31 -7.13
C VAL A 118 -3.64 8.80 -7.20
N TYR A 119 -2.62 8.31 -7.90
CA TYR A 119 -2.37 6.88 -8.07
C TYR A 119 -1.26 6.39 -7.15
N MET A 120 -1.54 5.32 -6.42
CA MET A 120 -0.56 4.68 -5.54
C MET A 120 0.32 3.74 -6.34
N SER A 121 1.42 4.27 -6.88
CA SER A 121 2.46 3.49 -7.53
C SER A 121 3.42 2.89 -6.49
N SER A 122 4.52 2.31 -6.93
CA SER A 122 5.45 1.58 -6.06
C SER A 122 6.89 1.71 -6.54
N CYS A 123 7.83 1.81 -5.61
CA CYS A 123 9.26 1.70 -5.91
C CYS A 123 9.66 0.32 -6.47
N SER A 124 8.78 -0.70 -6.39
CA SER A 124 9.02 -1.99 -7.05
C SER A 124 9.20 -1.90 -8.56
N VAL A 125 8.80 -0.80 -9.19
CA VAL A 125 9.03 -0.53 -10.62
C VAL A 125 10.51 -0.46 -10.98
N TYR A 126 11.40 -0.17 -10.02
CA TYR A 126 12.84 -0.13 -10.25
C TYR A 126 13.47 -1.53 -10.36
N GLY A 127 12.88 -2.54 -9.72
CA GLY A 127 13.33 -3.94 -9.78
C GLY A 127 14.68 -4.16 -9.11
N ILE A 128 15.71 -4.47 -9.91
CA ILE A 128 17.11 -4.62 -9.46
C ILE A 128 17.89 -3.41 -9.93
N ALA A 129 18.65 -2.80 -9.04
CA ALA A 129 19.51 -1.69 -9.39
C ALA A 129 20.82 -1.70 -8.60
N ASP A 130 21.91 -1.40 -9.30
CA ASP A 130 23.21 -1.15 -8.69
C ASP A 130 23.25 0.28 -8.15
N GLY A 131 23.20 0.43 -6.83
CA GLY A 131 23.24 1.73 -6.17
C GLY A 131 21.87 2.30 -5.79
N THR A 132 21.80 3.63 -5.73
CA THR A 132 20.58 4.37 -5.36
C THR A 132 19.87 4.88 -6.62
N VAL A 133 18.59 4.59 -6.74
CA VAL A 133 17.74 5.04 -7.85
C VAL A 133 16.83 6.19 -7.43
N ASP A 134 16.44 7.01 -8.38
CA ASP A 134 15.49 8.10 -8.24
C ASP A 134 14.42 8.08 -9.35
N GLU A 135 13.56 9.09 -9.41
CA GLU A 135 12.46 9.14 -10.38
C GLU A 135 12.92 9.30 -11.84
N THR A 136 14.20 9.66 -12.07
CA THR A 136 14.81 9.76 -13.41
C THR A 136 15.47 8.46 -13.86
N SER A 137 15.67 7.53 -12.93
CA SER A 137 16.31 6.24 -13.18
C SER A 137 15.45 5.34 -14.05
N PRO A 138 16.04 4.50 -14.90
CA PRO A 138 15.30 3.49 -15.67
C PRO A 138 14.49 2.56 -14.75
N ILE A 139 13.28 2.23 -15.17
CA ILE A 139 12.45 1.23 -14.48
C ILE A 139 12.69 -0.16 -15.08
N ASN A 140 12.67 -1.18 -14.21
CA ASN A 140 12.87 -2.59 -14.57
C ASN A 140 11.94 -3.50 -13.74
N PRO A 141 10.62 -3.44 -13.95
CA PRO A 141 9.65 -4.18 -13.14
C PRO A 141 9.83 -5.69 -13.31
N MET A 142 9.99 -6.43 -12.21
CA MET A 142 10.32 -7.85 -12.18
C MET A 142 9.12 -8.77 -11.91
N THR A 143 7.98 -8.22 -11.48
CA THR A 143 6.79 -8.99 -11.10
C THR A 143 5.56 -8.49 -11.84
N PRO A 144 4.48 -9.30 -11.97
CA PRO A 144 3.21 -8.84 -12.55
C PRO A 144 2.69 -7.56 -11.87
N TYR A 145 2.79 -7.46 -10.55
CA TYR A 145 2.41 -6.28 -9.78
C TYR A 145 3.23 -5.04 -10.20
N ALA A 146 4.56 -5.12 -10.18
CA ALA A 146 5.42 -4.01 -10.56
C ALA A 146 5.22 -3.60 -12.04
N THR A 147 5.02 -4.58 -12.93
CA THR A 147 4.71 -4.33 -14.34
C THR A 147 3.40 -3.56 -14.50
N CYS A 148 2.34 -3.95 -13.78
CA CYS A 148 1.08 -3.21 -13.77
C CYS A 148 1.27 -1.76 -13.32
N LYS A 149 2.07 -1.51 -12.26
CA LYS A 149 2.37 -0.15 -11.80
C LYS A 149 2.99 0.71 -12.91
N ALA A 150 4.02 0.20 -13.57
CA ALA A 150 4.68 0.89 -14.67
C ALA A 150 3.74 1.16 -15.86
N LEU A 151 2.90 0.19 -16.21
CA LEU A 151 1.93 0.35 -17.29
C LEU A 151 0.86 1.40 -16.97
N VAL A 152 0.35 1.44 -15.74
CA VAL A 152 -0.62 2.45 -15.30
C VAL A 152 -0.01 3.85 -15.31
N GLU A 153 1.23 4.03 -14.79
CA GLU A 153 1.92 5.32 -14.88
C GLU A 153 2.02 5.82 -16.32
N ARG A 154 2.40 4.95 -17.26
CA ARG A 154 2.49 5.26 -18.69
C ARG A 154 1.14 5.70 -19.26
N ASP A 155 0.11 4.88 -19.04
CA ASP A 155 -1.19 5.06 -19.69
C ASP A 155 -1.96 6.26 -19.11
N LEU A 156 -1.90 6.47 -17.80
CA LEU A 156 -2.50 7.66 -17.17
C LEU A 156 -1.74 8.94 -17.52
N SER A 157 -0.41 8.88 -17.65
CA SER A 157 0.38 10.03 -18.14
C SER A 157 -0.03 10.44 -19.55
N ALA A 158 -0.36 9.48 -20.42
CA ALA A 158 -0.85 9.75 -21.76
C ALA A 158 -2.28 10.33 -21.79
N MET A 159 -3.08 10.09 -20.75
CA MET A 159 -4.43 10.65 -20.61
C MET A 159 -4.45 12.08 -20.06
N ALA A 160 -3.34 12.53 -19.48
CA ALA A 160 -3.25 13.83 -18.81
C ALA A 160 -3.44 14.98 -19.80
N ASP A 161 -4.26 15.96 -19.40
CA ASP A 161 -4.50 17.21 -20.13
C ASP A 161 -4.90 18.35 -19.16
N ASP A 162 -5.45 19.43 -19.68
CA ASP A 162 -5.82 20.58 -18.86
C ASP A 162 -6.94 20.30 -17.85
N ASP A 163 -7.80 19.33 -18.11
CA ASP A 163 -8.92 18.96 -17.26
C ASP A 163 -8.67 17.73 -16.39
N PHE A 164 -7.61 16.94 -16.66
CA PHE A 164 -7.28 15.73 -15.92
C PHE A 164 -5.80 15.68 -15.53
N SER A 165 -5.54 15.63 -14.22
CA SER A 165 -4.19 15.69 -13.65
C SER A 165 -3.87 14.46 -12.82
N PRO A 166 -3.24 13.42 -13.40
CA PRO A 166 -2.73 12.28 -12.65
C PRO A 166 -1.44 12.63 -11.89
N THR A 167 -1.29 12.05 -10.70
CA THR A 167 -0.12 12.12 -9.83
C THR A 167 0.26 10.71 -9.42
N PHE A 168 1.53 10.34 -9.44
CA PHE A 168 2.02 9.00 -9.19
C PHE A 168 2.92 8.98 -7.96
N LEU A 169 2.47 8.35 -6.88
CA LEU A 169 3.21 8.18 -5.65
C LEU A 169 3.88 6.80 -5.66
N ARG A 170 5.18 6.73 -5.98
CA ARG A 170 5.98 5.50 -5.92
C ARG A 170 6.34 5.22 -4.46
N ASN A 171 5.50 4.47 -3.77
CA ASN A 171 5.73 4.17 -2.36
C ASN A 171 6.85 3.14 -2.20
N ALA A 172 7.73 3.35 -1.23
CA ALA A 172 8.59 2.32 -0.67
C ALA A 172 7.73 1.21 -0.03
N THR A 173 8.35 0.13 0.45
CA THR A 173 7.64 -0.97 1.11
C THR A 173 6.95 -0.46 2.37
N ALA A 174 5.62 -0.55 2.40
CA ALA A 174 4.83 -0.06 3.51
C ALA A 174 5.05 -0.88 4.78
N PHE A 175 4.99 -0.24 5.97
CA PHE A 175 4.99 -0.89 7.27
C PHE A 175 4.17 -0.09 8.30
N GLY A 176 3.97 -0.67 9.50
CA GLY A 176 3.32 -0.02 10.62
C GLY A 176 1.90 -0.50 10.89
N ALA A 177 1.29 0.02 11.94
CA ALA A 177 -0.04 -0.37 12.38
C ALA A 177 -1.16 0.10 11.43
N SER A 178 -2.19 -0.72 11.31
CA SER A 178 -3.43 -0.39 10.62
C SER A 178 -4.59 -1.20 11.18
N PRO A 179 -5.82 -0.69 11.21
CA PRO A 179 -7.01 -1.48 11.54
C PRO A 179 -7.19 -2.73 10.66
N ARG A 180 -6.78 -2.65 9.40
CA ARG A 180 -6.72 -3.76 8.44
C ARG A 180 -5.28 -4.23 8.26
N MET A 181 -4.70 -4.72 9.34
CA MET A 181 -3.30 -5.12 9.38
C MET A 181 -2.90 -6.06 8.24
N ARG A 182 -1.62 -6.00 7.87
CA ARG A 182 -0.99 -6.91 6.91
C ARG A 182 0.24 -7.53 7.56
N PHE A 183 0.18 -8.84 7.79
CA PHE A 183 1.33 -9.63 8.23
C PHE A 183 2.12 -10.26 7.08
N ASP A 184 1.76 -9.96 5.84
CA ASP A 184 2.46 -10.41 4.63
C ASP A 184 3.43 -9.37 4.04
N ILE A 185 3.80 -8.35 4.82
CA ILE A 185 4.86 -7.36 4.49
C ILE A 185 5.99 -7.43 5.52
N VAL A 186 7.21 -7.21 5.07
CA VAL A 186 8.44 -7.63 5.78
C VAL A 186 8.48 -7.24 7.26
N LEU A 187 8.41 -5.95 7.60
CA LEU A 187 8.54 -5.50 8.99
C LEU A 187 7.39 -6.02 9.85
N ASN A 188 6.15 -5.93 9.36
CA ASN A 188 4.98 -6.37 10.08
C ASN A 188 4.98 -7.89 10.31
N ASN A 189 5.50 -8.66 9.36
CA ASN A 189 5.68 -10.10 9.50
C ASN A 189 6.69 -10.44 10.59
N LEU A 190 7.86 -9.80 10.56
CA LEU A 190 8.91 -10.00 11.56
C LEU A 190 8.44 -9.62 12.96
N ALA A 191 7.70 -8.51 13.10
CA ALA A 191 7.10 -8.11 14.37
C ALA A 191 6.08 -9.12 14.88
N GLY A 192 5.25 -9.68 13.99
CA GLY A 192 4.31 -10.74 14.33
C GLY A 192 5.02 -12.02 14.83
N LEU A 193 6.07 -12.46 14.12
CA LEU A 193 6.90 -13.61 14.56
C LEU A 193 7.58 -13.37 15.90
N ALA A 194 8.14 -12.16 16.09
CA ALA A 194 8.79 -11.78 17.34
C ALA A 194 7.82 -11.81 18.53
N TRP A 195 6.57 -11.37 18.32
CA TRP A 195 5.53 -11.36 19.33
C TRP A 195 4.99 -12.76 19.64
N THR A 196 4.60 -13.52 18.61
CA THR A 196 3.87 -14.79 18.80
C THR A 196 4.78 -15.99 19.06
N ASP A 197 5.91 -16.04 18.33
CA ASP A 197 6.80 -17.19 18.32
C ASP A 197 8.07 -16.94 19.15
N HIS A 198 8.26 -15.70 19.61
CA HIS A 198 9.48 -15.22 20.27
C HIS A 198 10.75 -15.54 19.48
N ARG A 199 10.61 -15.66 18.17
CA ARG A 199 11.69 -16.07 17.30
C ARG A 199 11.52 -15.50 15.88
N ILE A 200 12.58 -14.92 15.36
CA ILE A 200 12.76 -14.57 13.95
C ILE A 200 13.82 -15.50 13.37
N ALA A 201 13.37 -16.50 12.61
CA ALA A 201 14.27 -17.39 11.88
C ALA A 201 14.28 -16.99 10.40
N MET A 202 15.25 -16.15 10.01
CA MET A 202 15.43 -15.74 8.62
C MET A 202 15.89 -16.92 7.78
N THR A 203 15.27 -17.10 6.61
CA THR A 203 15.66 -18.13 5.63
C THR A 203 16.90 -17.73 4.82
N SER A 204 17.25 -16.44 4.83
CA SER A 204 18.40 -15.85 4.13
C SER A 204 19.32 -15.11 5.08
N ASP A 205 20.46 -14.66 4.55
CA ASP A 205 21.43 -13.84 5.30
C ASP A 205 20.98 -12.38 5.51
N GLY A 206 19.91 -11.97 4.84
CA GLY A 206 19.31 -10.65 4.96
C GLY A 206 20.06 -9.51 4.26
N THR A 207 20.98 -9.80 3.35
CA THR A 207 21.80 -8.79 2.64
C THR A 207 21.05 -7.88 1.66
N PRO A 208 19.91 -8.29 1.01
CA PRO A 208 19.20 -7.41 0.08
C PRO A 208 18.67 -6.13 0.74
N TRP A 209 18.83 -5.01 0.04
CA TRP A 209 18.29 -3.71 0.44
C TRP A 209 16.79 -3.60 0.15
N ARG A 210 16.08 -2.95 1.07
CA ARG A 210 14.65 -2.62 0.92
C ARG A 210 14.40 -1.21 1.43
N PRO A 211 13.89 -0.30 0.58
CA PRO A 211 13.36 0.97 1.04
C PRO A 211 12.01 0.73 1.74
N LEU A 212 11.81 1.36 2.91
CA LEU A 212 10.57 1.26 3.67
C LEU A 212 9.94 2.63 3.91
N VAL A 213 8.60 2.63 4.08
CA VAL A 213 7.82 3.82 4.43
C VAL A 213 6.68 3.44 5.36
N HIS A 214 6.46 4.24 6.40
CA HIS A 214 5.34 4.00 7.30
C HIS A 214 3.99 4.34 6.65
N ALA A 215 2.96 3.57 6.96
CA ALA A 215 1.61 3.77 6.38
C ALA A 215 1.03 5.17 6.64
N LEU A 216 1.33 5.79 7.79
CA LEU A 216 0.92 7.17 8.09
C LEU A 216 1.70 8.21 7.28
N ASP A 217 2.97 7.97 6.95
CA ASP A 217 3.73 8.85 6.06
C ASP A 217 3.21 8.75 4.61
N ILE A 218 2.76 7.57 4.17
CA ILE A 218 2.04 7.42 2.89
C ILE A 218 0.74 8.24 2.91
N ALA A 219 -0.04 8.16 3.99
CA ALA A 219 -1.27 8.94 4.12
C ALA A 219 -0.99 10.46 4.04
N GLN A 220 0.10 10.91 4.68
CA GLN A 220 0.54 12.30 4.59
C GLN A 220 0.92 12.71 3.15
N ALA A 221 1.63 11.84 2.39
CA ALA A 221 1.97 12.10 1.00
C ALA A 221 0.71 12.23 0.11
N ILE A 222 -0.31 11.40 0.33
CA ILE A 222 -1.61 11.52 -0.34
C ILE A 222 -2.25 12.86 -0.04
N ARG A 223 -2.27 13.27 1.22
CA ARG A 223 -2.77 14.59 1.64
C ARG A 223 -2.04 15.71 0.91
N CYS A 224 -0.72 15.70 0.90
CA CYS A 224 0.08 16.70 0.19
C CYS A 224 -0.27 16.74 -1.30
N ALA A 225 -0.40 15.58 -1.96
CA ALA A 225 -0.78 15.49 -3.36
C ALA A 225 -2.20 16.01 -3.64
N LEU A 226 -3.14 15.87 -2.71
CA LEU A 226 -4.50 16.42 -2.84
C LEU A 226 -4.55 17.94 -2.66
N HIS A 227 -3.71 18.51 -1.80
CA HIS A 227 -3.72 19.94 -1.48
C HIS A 227 -2.81 20.78 -2.37
N ALA A 228 -1.77 20.19 -2.96
CA ALA A 228 -0.83 20.90 -3.81
C ALA A 228 -1.52 21.51 -5.03
N GLU A 229 -0.96 22.59 -5.55
CA GLU A 229 -1.46 23.20 -6.78
C GLU A 229 -1.36 22.22 -7.96
N ARG A 230 -2.31 22.31 -8.89
CA ARG A 230 -2.39 21.43 -10.05
C ARG A 230 -1.08 21.36 -10.84
N GLN A 231 -0.48 22.50 -11.12
CA GLN A 231 0.77 22.57 -11.90
C GLN A 231 1.94 21.83 -11.24
N THR A 232 1.95 21.74 -9.91
CA THR A 232 2.96 21.02 -9.14
C THR A 232 2.80 19.50 -9.29
N VAL A 233 1.55 19.02 -9.33
CA VAL A 233 1.23 17.58 -9.28
C VAL A 233 0.83 16.99 -10.64
N HIS A 234 0.72 17.82 -11.68
CA HIS A 234 0.33 17.37 -13.01
C HIS A 234 1.40 16.45 -13.62
N ARG A 235 1.04 15.16 -13.80
CA ARG A 235 1.95 14.11 -14.27
C ARG A 235 3.19 13.91 -13.38
N LEU A 236 3.12 14.37 -12.13
CA LEU A 236 4.20 14.19 -11.19
C LEU A 236 4.39 12.70 -10.87
N VAL A 237 5.63 12.25 -10.98
CA VAL A 237 6.11 11.00 -10.39
C VAL A 237 7.02 11.37 -9.23
N VAL A 238 6.75 10.82 -8.03
CA VAL A 238 7.54 11.08 -6.84
C VAL A 238 7.66 9.82 -5.98
N ASN A 239 8.87 9.54 -5.50
CA ASN A 239 9.14 8.48 -4.54
C ASN A 239 8.67 8.90 -3.14
N VAL A 240 7.99 8.00 -2.44
CA VAL A 240 7.45 8.25 -1.10
C VAL A 240 8.16 7.35 -0.08
N GLY A 241 8.90 7.97 0.82
CA GLY A 241 9.72 7.33 1.84
C GLY A 241 10.72 8.30 2.44
N THR A 242 11.78 7.77 3.01
CA THR A 242 12.94 8.52 3.54
C THR A 242 14.23 7.74 3.31
N ASP A 243 15.32 8.46 3.09
CA ASP A 243 16.64 7.86 2.83
C ASP A 243 17.13 7.04 4.03
N GLU A 244 16.75 7.40 5.25
CA GLU A 244 17.09 6.71 6.50
C GLU A 244 16.44 5.33 6.62
N ASN A 245 15.37 5.07 5.89
CA ASN A 245 14.70 3.77 5.86
C ASN A 245 15.09 2.91 4.64
N ASN A 246 16.20 3.24 3.94
CA ASN A 246 16.86 2.29 3.06
C ASN A 246 17.72 1.35 3.91
N LEU A 247 17.19 0.19 4.23
CA LEU A 247 17.83 -0.78 5.11
C LEU A 247 17.97 -2.14 4.41
N THR A 248 18.96 -2.92 4.82
CA THR A 248 19.00 -4.33 4.50
C THR A 248 17.93 -5.09 5.27
N VAL A 249 17.47 -6.22 4.74
CA VAL A 249 16.51 -7.08 5.45
C VAL A 249 17.08 -7.53 6.81
N ARG A 250 18.41 -7.66 6.93
CA ARG A 250 19.12 -7.92 8.19
C ARG A 250 18.91 -6.80 9.19
N GLU A 251 19.19 -5.55 8.81
CA GLU A 251 19.01 -4.38 9.67
C GLU A 251 17.55 -4.21 10.11
N ILE A 252 16.59 -4.52 9.22
CA ILE A 252 15.16 -4.53 9.58
C ILE A 252 14.88 -5.59 10.65
N ALA A 253 15.39 -6.82 10.48
CA ALA A 253 15.19 -7.90 11.45
C ALA A 253 15.84 -7.60 12.81
N GLU A 254 17.03 -7.02 12.81
CA GLU A 254 17.74 -6.58 14.03
C GLU A 254 16.97 -5.47 14.74
N ALA A 255 16.48 -4.46 14.02
CA ALA A 255 15.66 -3.38 14.58
C ALA A 255 14.35 -3.90 15.19
N VAL A 256 13.68 -4.85 14.52
CA VAL A 256 12.48 -5.49 15.08
C VAL A 256 12.83 -6.31 16.32
N SER A 257 13.84 -7.18 16.25
CA SER A 257 14.22 -8.03 17.39
C SER A 257 14.58 -7.21 18.65
N ALA A 258 15.18 -6.03 18.47
CA ALA A 258 15.54 -5.13 19.57
C ALA A 258 14.31 -4.58 20.31
N GLU A 259 13.16 -4.43 19.64
CA GLU A 259 11.91 -3.92 20.22
C GLU A 259 11.05 -5.01 20.89
N PHE A 260 11.38 -6.31 20.67
CA PHE A 260 10.63 -7.43 21.24
C PHE A 260 11.52 -8.23 22.22
N PRO A 261 11.45 -7.95 23.54
CA PRO A 261 12.30 -8.60 24.52
C PRO A 261 12.19 -10.12 24.52
N GLY A 262 13.33 -10.80 24.51
CA GLY A 262 13.39 -12.25 24.49
C GLY A 262 13.23 -12.89 23.11
N CYS A 263 13.15 -12.10 22.05
CA CYS A 263 13.08 -12.62 20.68
C CYS A 263 14.45 -13.19 20.24
N GLU A 264 14.48 -14.46 19.87
CA GLU A 264 15.65 -15.09 19.24
C GLU A 264 15.72 -14.69 17.76
N LEU A 265 16.87 -14.17 17.30
CA LEU A 265 17.09 -13.83 15.89
C LEU A 265 18.21 -14.71 15.30
N THR A 266 17.88 -15.39 14.21
CA THR A 266 18.85 -16.23 13.47
C THR A 266 18.78 -15.95 11.98
N PHE A 267 19.90 -16.12 11.27
CA PHE A 267 20.02 -15.92 9.82
C PHE A 267 20.39 -17.21 9.11
N GLY A 268 19.84 -17.38 7.91
CA GLY A 268 20.14 -18.48 7.01
C GLY A 268 21.33 -18.19 6.08
N PRO A 269 21.54 -19.04 5.07
CA PRO A 269 22.57 -18.84 4.05
C PRO A 269 22.18 -17.68 3.11
N PRO A 270 23.15 -17.19 2.28
CA PRO A 270 22.84 -16.23 1.23
C PRO A 270 21.70 -16.70 0.32
N ASP A 271 20.77 -15.79 0.02
CA ASP A 271 19.60 -16.06 -0.84
C ASP A 271 19.94 -15.72 -2.30
N PRO A 272 19.53 -16.55 -3.28
CA PRO A 272 19.60 -16.20 -4.68
C PRO A 272 18.64 -15.05 -5.09
N ASP A 273 17.68 -14.64 -4.25
CA ASP A 273 16.86 -13.45 -4.51
C ASP A 273 17.74 -12.20 -4.47
N ASN A 274 18.09 -11.74 -5.67
CA ASN A 274 18.95 -10.58 -5.87
C ASN A 274 18.17 -9.27 -6.06
N ARG A 275 16.86 -9.24 -5.85
CA ARG A 275 16.09 -7.98 -5.85
C ARG A 275 16.62 -7.11 -4.72
N SER A 276 17.41 -6.13 -5.07
CA SER A 276 18.07 -5.24 -4.12
C SER A 276 18.17 -3.86 -4.76
N TYR A 277 17.68 -2.85 -4.08
CA TYR A 277 17.77 -1.47 -4.53
C TYR A 277 17.58 -0.50 -3.36
N ARG A 278 18.23 0.65 -3.46
CA ARG A 278 18.01 1.81 -2.59
C ARG A 278 17.33 2.90 -3.40
N VAL A 279 16.54 3.73 -2.75
CA VAL A 279 15.77 4.79 -3.40
C VAL A 279 16.12 6.14 -2.77
N ALA A 280 16.32 7.16 -3.59
CA ALA A 280 16.44 8.53 -3.15
C ALA A 280 15.04 9.15 -2.98
N PHE A 281 14.83 9.83 -1.85
CA PHE A 281 13.56 10.46 -1.52
C PHE A 281 13.65 11.99 -1.42
N GLY A 282 14.69 12.60 -1.93
CA GLY A 282 14.88 14.07 -1.87
C GLY A 282 13.77 14.85 -2.56
N LYS A 283 13.31 14.39 -3.72
CA LYS A 283 12.30 15.08 -4.55
C LYS A 283 10.97 15.33 -3.82
N ILE A 284 10.52 14.42 -2.94
CA ILE A 284 9.24 14.61 -2.21
C ILE A 284 9.28 15.87 -1.33
N HIS A 285 10.42 16.17 -0.72
CA HIS A 285 10.61 17.36 0.12
C HIS A 285 10.67 18.66 -0.69
N GLU A 286 11.17 18.59 -1.94
CA GLU A 286 11.21 19.73 -2.86
C GLU A 286 9.80 20.06 -3.37
N VAL A 287 9.02 19.03 -3.70
CA VAL A 287 7.68 19.17 -4.29
C VAL A 287 6.62 19.41 -3.22
N PHE A 288 6.68 18.71 -2.10
CA PHE A 288 5.74 18.80 -0.99
C PHE A 288 6.46 19.35 0.25
N GLY A 289 6.63 20.67 0.32
CA GLY A 289 7.37 21.36 1.40
C GLY A 289 6.89 21.02 2.81
N ASP A 290 5.63 20.62 2.97
CA ASP A 290 5.03 20.21 4.25
C ASP A 290 5.16 18.70 4.55
N PHE A 291 5.64 17.91 3.61
CA PHE A 291 5.86 16.47 3.85
C PHE A 291 6.99 16.25 4.84
N ARG A 292 6.74 15.40 5.83
CA ARG A 292 7.76 14.95 6.80
C ARG A 292 7.59 13.45 7.02
N ALA A 293 8.61 12.67 6.69
CA ALA A 293 8.67 11.27 7.09
C ALA A 293 8.99 11.21 8.59
N ASN A 294 8.01 10.83 9.39
CA ASN A 294 8.11 10.89 10.85
C ASN A 294 8.47 9.54 11.49
N TRP A 295 8.50 8.47 10.71
CA TRP A 295 8.61 7.12 11.22
C TRP A 295 9.87 6.42 10.73
N SER A 296 10.78 6.13 11.66
CA SER A 296 11.85 5.17 11.43
C SER A 296 11.34 3.73 11.56
N VAL A 297 12.11 2.77 11.05
CA VAL A 297 11.84 1.33 11.19
C VAL A 297 11.73 0.94 12.68
N ALA A 298 12.64 1.41 13.53
CA ALA A 298 12.58 1.16 14.98
C ALA A 298 11.29 1.74 15.61
N ALA A 299 10.93 2.98 15.27
CA ALA A 299 9.69 3.59 15.77
C ALA A 299 8.43 2.80 15.34
N GLY A 300 8.42 2.26 14.13
CA GLY A 300 7.34 1.40 13.64
C GLY A 300 7.30 0.04 14.32
N ALA A 301 8.44 -0.58 14.59
CA ALA A 301 8.53 -1.82 15.37
C ALA A 301 8.01 -1.60 16.81
N ALA A 302 8.41 -0.51 17.46
CA ALA A 302 7.89 -0.12 18.76
C ALA A 302 6.38 0.18 18.75
N GLN A 303 5.84 0.78 17.68
CA GLN A 303 4.40 0.96 17.50
C GLN A 303 3.68 -0.39 17.47
N LEU A 304 4.19 -1.33 16.69
CA LEU A 304 3.59 -2.67 16.55
C LEU A 304 3.65 -3.45 17.88
N HIS A 305 4.76 -3.37 18.61
CA HIS A 305 4.88 -3.98 19.94
C HIS A 305 3.78 -3.45 20.88
N ARG A 306 3.65 -2.12 20.99
CA ARG A 306 2.58 -1.51 21.82
C ARG A 306 1.17 -1.87 21.36
N LEU A 307 0.95 -1.97 20.02
CA LEU A 307 -0.34 -2.40 19.50
C LEU A 307 -0.66 -3.83 19.90
N PHE A 308 0.29 -4.76 19.70
CA PHE A 308 0.09 -6.17 20.00
C PHE A 308 -0.16 -6.42 21.49
N ASP A 309 0.56 -5.68 22.36
CA ASP A 309 0.33 -5.68 23.80
C ASP A 309 -1.08 -5.16 24.14
N ALA A 310 -1.46 -4.00 23.60
CA ALA A 310 -2.76 -3.37 23.88
C ALA A 310 -3.99 -4.18 23.47
N ILE A 311 -3.85 -5.05 22.45
CA ILE A 311 -4.93 -5.92 21.98
C ILE A 311 -4.77 -7.37 22.46
N GLU A 312 -3.75 -7.66 23.25
CA GLU A 312 -3.40 -9.02 23.69
C GLU A 312 -3.36 -9.98 22.50
N MET A 313 -2.63 -9.60 21.41
CA MET A 313 -2.65 -10.31 20.14
C MET A 313 -2.28 -11.80 20.31
N ASP A 314 -3.17 -12.68 19.91
CA ASP A 314 -2.96 -14.12 19.97
C ASP A 314 -2.28 -14.66 18.69
N PRO A 315 -1.65 -15.86 18.76
CA PRO A 315 -1.03 -16.50 17.60
C PRO A 315 -2.01 -16.82 16.47
N GLU A 316 -3.29 -17.10 16.76
CA GLU A 316 -4.30 -17.40 15.75
C GLU A 316 -4.58 -16.17 14.87
N THR A 317 -4.62 -14.99 15.47
CA THR A 317 -4.76 -13.71 14.77
C THR A 317 -3.60 -13.50 13.79
N PHE A 318 -2.36 -13.74 14.22
CA PHE A 318 -1.18 -13.57 13.36
C PHE A 318 -1.12 -14.62 12.24
N HIS A 319 -1.23 -15.91 12.60
CA HIS A 319 -1.12 -17.02 11.64
C HIS A 319 -2.38 -17.22 10.79
N GLY A 320 -3.49 -16.59 11.17
CA GLY A 320 -4.78 -16.69 10.49
C GLY A 320 -4.80 -16.04 9.10
N ARG A 321 -5.93 -16.20 8.41
CA ARG A 321 -6.11 -15.64 7.06
C ARG A 321 -6.53 -14.17 7.05
N GLY A 322 -7.06 -13.66 8.15
CA GLY A 322 -7.69 -12.33 8.22
C GLY A 322 -6.73 -11.20 7.84
N HIS A 323 -5.45 -11.37 8.14
CA HIS A 323 -4.41 -10.35 7.95
C HIS A 323 -3.32 -10.75 6.95
N THR A 324 -3.54 -11.84 6.18
CA THR A 324 -2.65 -12.31 5.11
C THR A 324 -3.41 -12.36 3.79
N ARG A 325 -3.06 -11.49 2.86
CA ARG A 325 -3.82 -11.26 1.61
C ARG A 325 -3.96 -12.54 0.79
N LEU A 326 -2.87 -13.28 0.60
CA LEU A 326 -2.88 -14.53 -0.16
C LEU A 326 -3.81 -15.58 0.48
N LYS A 327 -3.70 -15.81 1.79
CA LYS A 327 -4.54 -16.80 2.50
C LYS A 327 -6.03 -16.47 2.37
N GLN A 328 -6.39 -15.20 2.43
CA GLN A 328 -7.78 -14.75 2.29
C GLN A 328 -8.31 -14.97 0.87
N ILE A 329 -7.54 -14.60 -0.17
CA ILE A 329 -7.96 -14.83 -1.56
C ILE A 329 -8.08 -16.32 -1.87
N GLN A 330 -7.12 -17.13 -1.43
CA GLN A 330 -7.21 -18.61 -1.56
C GLN A 330 -8.46 -19.18 -0.88
N TYR A 331 -8.82 -18.66 0.30
CA TYR A 331 -10.03 -19.07 0.99
C TYR A 331 -11.29 -18.72 0.19
N LEU A 332 -11.40 -17.48 -0.31
CA LEU A 332 -12.55 -17.04 -1.10
C LEU A 332 -12.71 -17.88 -2.38
N LEU A 333 -11.62 -18.17 -3.09
CA LEU A 333 -11.60 -19.02 -4.27
C LEU A 333 -12.01 -20.47 -3.92
N LYS A 334 -11.40 -21.04 -2.87
CA LYS A 334 -11.67 -22.43 -2.44
C LYS A 334 -13.10 -22.65 -2.00
N THR A 335 -13.72 -21.66 -1.37
CA THR A 335 -15.10 -21.74 -0.87
C THR A 335 -16.13 -21.33 -1.92
N GLY A 336 -15.69 -20.92 -3.12
CA GLY A 336 -16.58 -20.49 -4.19
C GLY A 336 -17.30 -19.17 -3.91
N GLN A 337 -16.85 -18.38 -2.94
CA GLN A 337 -17.43 -17.06 -2.67
C GLN A 337 -17.07 -16.06 -3.75
N VAL A 338 -15.96 -16.27 -4.43
CA VAL A 338 -15.60 -15.55 -5.65
C VAL A 338 -15.31 -16.54 -6.77
N ASP A 339 -15.51 -16.11 -8.01
CA ASP A 339 -15.14 -16.87 -9.19
C ASP A 339 -13.62 -16.79 -9.46
N LYS A 340 -13.15 -17.46 -10.54
CA LYS A 340 -11.72 -17.47 -10.93
C LYS A 340 -11.18 -16.08 -11.34
N ARG A 341 -12.07 -15.14 -11.65
CA ARG A 341 -11.72 -13.75 -11.95
C ARG A 341 -11.87 -12.84 -10.73
N LEU A 342 -12.14 -13.41 -9.55
CA LEU A 342 -12.38 -12.72 -8.29
C LEU A 342 -13.66 -11.87 -8.26
N PHE A 343 -14.65 -12.10 -9.10
CA PHE A 343 -15.98 -11.52 -8.89
C PHE A 343 -16.73 -12.30 -7.82
N TRP A 344 -17.46 -11.58 -6.95
CA TRP A 344 -18.35 -12.23 -6.00
C TRP A 344 -19.40 -13.06 -6.75
N THR A 345 -19.59 -14.29 -6.32
CA THR A 345 -20.67 -15.13 -6.83
C THR A 345 -21.97 -14.79 -6.10
N GLU A 346 -23.07 -14.74 -6.82
CA GLU A 346 -24.39 -14.65 -6.20
C GLU A 346 -24.62 -15.95 -5.39
N VAL A 347 -24.92 -15.81 -4.10
CA VAL A 347 -25.29 -16.92 -3.22
C VAL A 347 -26.80 -17.05 -3.22
#